data_fb968d971924012ca9f1801703cea7b2
#
_entry.id   fb968d971924012ca9f1801703cea7b2
#
_cell.length_a   1.000
_cell.length_b   1.000
_cell.length_c   1.000
_cell.angle_alpha   90.00
_cell.angle_beta   90.00
_cell.angle_gamma   90.00
#
_symmetry.space_group_name_H-M   'P 1'
#
loop_
_entity.id
_entity.type
_entity.pdbx_description
1 polymer ?
#
loop_
_entity_poly.entity_id
_entity_poly.type
_entity_poly.pdbx_seq_one_letter_code
_entity_poly.pdbx_strand_id
1 'polypeptide(L)'
;MTVISIAIQKGGSGKTTTAINLAAALLKEGKKVLVIDADPQASLSQALGIREDPEKNLYTELLKEMKGDNGDLIDAIVITRSGLSLVPATIELAGAELELVSVYGREQILAWMIDKLEDQYEFVIIDCPPAIGMLTVNALAASDYVLMPLQAEYLPLRGLHSFLHHFKSIQRINKKLQLLGFVLTKYDERKTMNREVFQELEHDFGEKLFRTHIRSNIQLARAQESGTDIFNFDDRSHGAIDYQEFSEELLSKLLTVPVN
;
A
#
# COMPACT_ATOMS: atom_id res chain seq x y z
N MET A 1 10.87 -8.30 9.65
CA MET A 1 9.63 -7.64 9.16
C MET A 1 9.92 -6.97 7.84
N THR A 2 9.01 -7.03 6.85
CA THR A 2 9.12 -6.38 5.53
C THR A 2 8.02 -5.32 5.38
N VAL A 3 8.40 -4.08 5.12
CA VAL A 3 7.46 -2.95 4.99
C VAL A 3 7.31 -2.57 3.51
N ILE A 4 6.08 -2.60 2.99
CA ILE A 4 5.77 -2.32 1.59
C ILE A 4 4.74 -1.19 1.51
N SER A 5 5.14 -0.05 0.96
CA SER A 5 4.19 1.03 0.61
C SER A 5 3.57 0.81 -0.76
N ILE A 6 2.25 0.94 -0.84
CA ILE A 6 1.52 0.95 -2.11
C ILE A 6 1.31 2.41 -2.53
N ALA A 7 2.13 2.90 -3.43
CA ALA A 7 2.18 4.34 -3.74
C ALA A 7 2.30 4.63 -5.23
N ILE A 8 1.55 5.61 -5.70
CA ILE A 8 1.70 6.27 -7.01
C ILE A 8 0.89 7.55 -7.05
N GLN A 9 1.38 8.54 -7.79
CA GLN A 9 0.73 9.85 -7.96
C GLN A 9 -0.40 9.78 -9.01
N LYS A 10 -1.38 8.90 -8.79
CA LYS A 10 -2.61 8.81 -9.62
C LYS A 10 -3.77 8.29 -8.78
N GLY A 11 -4.88 9.01 -8.77
CA GLY A 11 -6.14 8.52 -8.21
C GLY A 11 -6.70 7.36 -9.05
N GLY A 12 -7.38 6.41 -8.40
CA GLY A 12 -8.06 5.31 -9.07
C GLY A 12 -7.15 4.23 -9.69
N SER A 13 -5.83 4.27 -9.45
CA SER A 13 -4.86 3.28 -9.95
C SER A 13 -4.99 1.88 -9.31
N GLY A 14 -5.81 1.75 -8.27
CA GLY A 14 -6.00 0.48 -7.55
C GLY A 14 -5.10 0.32 -6.32
N LYS A 15 -4.51 1.37 -5.76
CA LYS A 15 -3.67 1.31 -4.54
C LYS A 15 -4.39 0.60 -3.40
N THR A 16 -5.51 1.16 -2.97
CA THR A 16 -6.33 0.60 -1.88
C THR A 16 -6.76 -0.83 -2.15
N THR A 17 -7.24 -1.12 -3.36
CA THR A 17 -7.63 -2.48 -3.76
C THR A 17 -6.45 -3.44 -3.69
N THR A 18 -5.26 -2.99 -4.12
CA THR A 18 -4.04 -3.79 -4.07
C THR A 18 -3.57 -4.00 -2.63
N ALA A 19 -3.58 -2.95 -1.79
CA ALA A 19 -3.19 -3.04 -0.39
C ALA A 19 -4.05 -4.08 0.36
N ILE A 20 -5.38 -3.99 0.22
CA ILE A 20 -6.33 -4.92 0.86
C ILE A 20 -6.08 -6.36 0.42
N ASN A 21 -6.09 -6.59 -0.90
CA ASN A 21 -6.13 -7.97 -1.41
C ASN A 21 -4.75 -8.63 -1.41
N LEU A 22 -3.65 -7.88 -1.52
CA LEU A 22 -2.31 -8.38 -1.28
C LEU A 22 -2.14 -8.79 0.20
N ALA A 23 -2.56 -7.94 1.14
CA ALA A 23 -2.51 -8.27 2.56
C ALA A 23 -3.34 -9.52 2.89
N ALA A 24 -4.54 -9.63 2.31
CA ALA A 24 -5.40 -10.80 2.50
C ALA A 24 -4.81 -12.07 1.87
N ALA A 25 -4.16 -11.98 0.70
CA ALA A 25 -3.44 -13.11 0.09
C ALA A 25 -2.29 -13.59 0.98
N LEU A 26 -1.46 -12.66 1.49
CA LEU A 26 -0.37 -12.98 2.40
C LEU A 26 -0.88 -13.60 3.71
N LEU A 27 -1.98 -13.08 4.28
CA LEU A 27 -2.61 -13.66 5.47
C LEU A 27 -3.09 -15.09 5.20
N LYS A 28 -3.69 -15.36 4.04
CA LYS A 28 -4.12 -16.69 3.60
C LYS A 28 -2.95 -17.65 3.46
N GLU A 29 -1.76 -17.17 3.12
CA GLU A 29 -0.50 -17.94 3.11
C GLU A 29 0.12 -18.10 4.51
N GLY A 30 -0.60 -17.74 5.56
CA GLY A 30 -0.18 -17.92 6.96
C GLY A 30 0.79 -16.85 7.45
N LYS A 31 0.95 -15.74 6.73
CA LYS A 31 1.81 -14.62 7.14
C LYS A 31 1.11 -13.73 8.17
N LYS A 32 1.90 -13.19 9.09
CA LYS A 32 1.43 -12.14 10.01
C LYS A 32 1.50 -10.78 9.31
N VAL A 33 0.35 -10.19 9.00
CA VAL A 33 0.25 -8.98 8.18
C VAL A 33 -0.46 -7.87 8.94
N LEU A 34 0.14 -6.68 8.95
CA LEU A 34 -0.50 -5.43 9.36
C LEU A 34 -0.75 -4.57 8.12
N VAL A 35 -1.94 -3.98 8.04
CA VAL A 35 -2.27 -2.96 7.04
C VAL A 35 -2.36 -1.61 7.73
N ILE A 36 -1.77 -0.58 7.13
CA ILE A 36 -1.86 0.80 7.61
C ILE A 36 -2.53 1.64 6.52
N ASP A 37 -3.66 2.25 6.85
CA ASP A 37 -4.32 3.23 5.98
C ASP A 37 -3.68 4.60 6.24
N ALA A 38 -2.87 5.09 5.30
CA ALA A 38 -2.20 6.39 5.40
C ALA A 38 -2.87 7.47 4.51
N ASP A 39 -4.04 7.16 3.91
CA ASP A 39 -4.83 8.12 3.13
C ASP A 39 -5.90 8.79 4.03
N PRO A 40 -5.91 10.14 4.17
CA PRO A 40 -6.95 10.86 4.91
C PRO A 40 -8.37 10.62 4.39
N GLN A 41 -8.53 10.10 3.17
CA GLN A 41 -9.84 9.70 2.66
C GLN A 41 -10.38 8.43 3.34
N ALA A 42 -9.55 7.71 4.11
CA ALA A 42 -9.89 6.49 4.84
C ALA A 42 -10.56 5.41 3.96
N SER A 43 -10.21 5.39 2.67
CA SER A 43 -10.86 4.49 1.70
C SER A 43 -10.57 3.02 1.99
N LEU A 44 -9.39 2.69 2.50
CA LEU A 44 -9.03 1.33 2.90
C LEU A 44 -9.81 0.92 4.15
N SER A 45 -9.84 1.79 5.15
CA SER A 45 -10.57 1.57 6.41
C SER A 45 -12.05 1.30 6.14
N GLN A 46 -12.70 2.13 5.31
CA GLN A 46 -14.10 1.95 4.93
C GLN A 46 -14.32 0.66 4.12
N ALA A 47 -13.42 0.35 3.18
CA ALA A 47 -13.48 -0.86 2.37
C ALA A 47 -13.31 -2.15 3.18
N LEU A 48 -12.69 -2.09 4.36
CA LEU A 48 -12.59 -3.20 5.32
C LEU A 48 -13.66 -3.16 6.44
N GLY A 49 -14.67 -2.29 6.28
CA GLY A 49 -15.85 -2.27 7.13
C GLY A 49 -15.76 -1.38 8.36
N ILE A 50 -14.74 -0.55 8.49
CA ILE A 50 -14.65 0.48 9.53
C ILE A 50 -15.50 1.66 9.07
N ARG A 51 -16.71 1.80 9.63
CA ARG A 51 -17.71 2.80 9.22
C ARG A 51 -17.80 3.99 10.14
N GLU A 52 -17.39 3.81 11.40
CA GLU A 52 -17.32 4.85 12.41
C GLU A 52 -15.87 5.16 12.69
N ASP A 53 -15.54 6.41 12.91
CA ASP A 53 -14.17 6.84 13.18
C ASP A 53 -13.73 6.27 14.55
N PRO A 54 -12.70 5.39 14.59
CA PRO A 54 -12.22 4.84 15.84
C PRO A 54 -11.54 5.95 16.66
N GLU A 55 -11.72 5.92 17.99
CA GLU A 55 -11.06 6.84 18.91
C GLU A 55 -9.53 6.78 18.78
N LYS A 56 -8.99 5.57 18.57
CA LYS A 56 -7.58 5.33 18.31
C LYS A 56 -7.41 4.97 16.84
N ASN A 57 -6.60 5.74 16.14
CA ASN A 57 -6.37 5.63 14.71
C ASN A 57 -4.95 6.16 14.37
N LEU A 58 -4.54 6.09 13.11
CA LEU A 58 -3.22 6.53 12.72
C LEU A 58 -2.93 7.99 13.10
N TYR A 59 -3.91 8.89 12.96
CA TYR A 59 -3.72 10.29 13.30
C TYR A 59 -3.47 10.49 14.80
N THR A 60 -4.26 9.84 15.66
CA THR A 60 -4.10 9.99 17.12
C THR A 60 -2.75 9.52 17.61
N GLU A 61 -2.24 8.42 17.05
CA GLU A 61 -0.93 7.88 17.44
C GLU A 61 0.23 8.70 16.85
N LEU A 62 0.11 9.17 15.59
CA LEU A 62 1.07 10.13 15.01
C LEU A 62 1.15 11.41 15.86
N LEU A 63 0.01 11.94 16.29
CA LEU A 63 -0.05 13.16 17.10
C LEU A 63 0.67 12.99 18.44
N LYS A 64 0.49 11.84 19.12
CA LYS A 64 1.23 11.50 20.33
C LYS A 64 2.73 11.44 20.09
N GLU A 65 3.17 10.72 19.05
CA GLU A 65 4.59 10.57 18.72
C GLU A 65 5.23 11.93 18.40
N MET A 66 4.54 12.80 17.62
CA MET A 66 4.99 14.15 17.32
C MET A 66 5.17 15.03 18.59
N LYS A 67 4.37 14.81 19.63
CA LYS A 67 4.45 15.51 20.91
C LYS A 67 5.45 14.90 21.90
N GLY A 68 6.01 13.75 21.58
CA GLY A 68 6.88 12.99 22.48
C GLY A 68 6.13 12.19 23.57
N ASP A 69 4.83 11.95 23.36
CA ASP A 69 3.95 11.21 24.26
C ASP A 69 3.91 9.71 23.95
N ASN A 70 4.93 9.20 23.25
CA ASN A 70 5.12 7.79 22.91
C ASN A 70 3.91 7.17 22.19
N GLY A 71 3.59 7.68 20.99
CA GLY A 71 2.57 7.08 20.11
C GLY A 71 2.91 5.62 19.78
N ASP A 72 1.90 4.75 19.80
CA ASP A 72 2.06 3.32 19.55
C ASP A 72 0.98 2.83 18.58
N LEU A 73 1.39 2.28 17.42
CA LEU A 73 0.47 1.73 16.44
C LEU A 73 -0.36 0.57 16.99
N ILE A 74 0.19 -0.20 17.95
CA ILE A 74 -0.51 -1.32 18.59
C ILE A 74 -1.83 -0.86 19.21
N ASP A 75 -1.83 0.31 19.80
CA ASP A 75 -3.01 0.90 20.44
C ASP A 75 -4.15 1.19 19.46
N ALA A 76 -3.81 1.45 18.19
CA ALA A 76 -4.77 1.77 17.13
C ALA A 76 -5.15 0.55 16.27
N ILE A 77 -4.57 -0.64 16.52
CA ILE A 77 -4.88 -1.82 15.71
C ILE A 77 -6.31 -2.29 15.97
N VAL A 78 -7.05 -2.45 14.90
CA VAL A 78 -8.35 -3.14 14.87
C VAL A 78 -8.25 -4.43 14.04
N ILE A 79 -8.96 -5.47 14.46
CA ILE A 79 -9.06 -6.70 13.66
C ILE A 79 -10.33 -6.60 12.83
N THR A 80 -10.16 -6.64 11.52
CA THR A 80 -11.28 -6.58 10.57
C THR A 80 -12.09 -7.89 10.58
N ARG A 81 -13.28 -7.89 9.96
CA ARG A 81 -14.09 -9.11 9.80
C ARG A 81 -13.37 -10.22 9.03
N SER A 82 -12.46 -9.86 8.14
CA SER A 82 -11.64 -10.80 7.38
C SER A 82 -10.39 -11.29 8.12
N GLY A 83 -10.18 -10.86 9.36
CA GLY A 83 -9.03 -11.25 10.18
C GLY A 83 -7.76 -10.46 9.94
N LEU A 84 -7.79 -9.44 9.07
CA LEU A 84 -6.65 -8.54 8.86
C LEU A 84 -6.48 -7.60 10.06
N SER A 85 -5.23 -7.45 10.54
CA SER A 85 -4.86 -6.36 11.44
C SER A 85 -4.78 -5.05 10.65
N LEU A 86 -5.47 -4.01 11.11
CA LEU A 86 -5.55 -2.72 10.44
C LEU A 86 -5.30 -1.57 11.42
N VAL A 87 -4.41 -0.65 11.08
CA VAL A 87 -4.36 0.70 11.67
C VAL A 87 -5.20 1.61 10.77
N PRO A 88 -6.39 2.04 11.22
CA PRO A 88 -7.31 2.81 10.40
C PRO A 88 -6.90 4.28 10.28
N ALA A 89 -7.29 4.91 9.16
CA ALA A 89 -7.28 6.36 8.99
C ALA A 89 -8.63 6.97 9.32
N THR A 90 -8.60 8.27 9.57
CA THR A 90 -9.78 9.15 9.62
C THR A 90 -9.49 10.42 8.82
N ILE A 91 -10.51 11.22 8.54
CA ILE A 91 -10.34 12.50 7.84
C ILE A 91 -9.41 13.47 8.59
N GLU A 92 -9.30 13.33 9.91
CA GLU A 92 -8.42 14.14 10.75
C GLU A 92 -6.93 13.94 10.39
N LEU A 93 -6.58 12.80 9.78
CA LEU A 93 -5.22 12.54 9.31
C LEU A 93 -4.73 13.60 8.30
N ALA A 94 -5.65 14.32 7.62
CA ALA A 94 -5.29 15.47 6.80
C ALA A 94 -4.60 16.60 7.62
N GLY A 95 -4.89 16.70 8.90
CA GLY A 95 -4.23 17.65 9.83
C GLY A 95 -2.75 17.33 10.02
N ALA A 96 -2.37 16.04 10.03
CA ALA A 96 -1.00 15.62 10.20
C ALA A 96 -0.05 16.19 9.12
N GLU A 97 -0.55 16.42 7.88
CA GLU A 97 0.25 17.07 6.81
C GLU A 97 0.78 18.45 7.22
N LEU A 98 -0.01 19.21 7.97
CA LEU A 98 0.37 20.54 8.43
C LEU A 98 1.18 20.49 9.72
N GLU A 99 0.83 19.61 10.64
CA GLU A 99 1.45 19.48 11.96
C GLU A 99 2.88 18.94 11.83
N LEU A 100 3.12 17.97 10.95
CA LEU A 100 4.44 17.41 10.66
C LEU A 100 5.45 18.47 10.20
N VAL A 101 5.01 19.55 9.54
CA VAL A 101 5.93 20.57 8.98
C VAL A 101 6.87 21.15 10.04
N SER A 102 6.41 21.29 11.28
CA SER A 102 7.17 21.90 12.39
C SER A 102 7.92 20.90 13.27
N VAL A 103 7.82 19.59 12.99
CA VAL A 103 8.39 18.52 13.82
C VAL A 103 9.80 18.17 13.37
N TYR A 104 10.73 17.99 14.32
CA TYR A 104 12.06 17.47 14.03
C TYR A 104 11.98 15.97 13.67
N GLY A 105 12.70 15.58 12.59
CA GLY A 105 12.66 14.19 12.11
C GLY A 105 11.31 13.79 11.51
N ARG A 106 10.52 14.78 11.13
CA ARG A 106 9.14 14.65 10.60
C ARG A 106 8.96 13.60 9.50
N GLU A 107 10.01 13.30 8.75
CA GLU A 107 9.99 12.30 7.69
C GLU A 107 10.07 10.87 8.22
N GLN A 108 10.46 10.68 9.50
CA GLN A 108 10.75 9.37 10.10
C GLN A 108 9.79 8.98 11.23
N ILE A 109 8.78 9.79 11.51
CA ILE A 109 7.83 9.54 12.61
C ILE A 109 7.17 8.16 12.47
N LEU A 110 6.63 7.86 11.29
CA LEU A 110 6.00 6.56 11.05
C LEU A 110 7.02 5.41 11.09
N ALA A 111 8.26 5.64 10.66
CA ALA A 111 9.32 4.62 10.73
C ALA A 111 9.61 4.24 12.19
N TRP A 112 9.76 5.21 13.08
CA TRP A 112 9.98 4.95 14.52
C TRP A 112 8.82 4.18 15.15
N MET A 113 7.58 4.47 14.73
CA MET A 113 6.40 3.75 15.23
C MET A 113 6.34 2.32 14.69
N ILE A 114 6.70 2.10 13.42
CA ILE A 114 6.74 0.76 12.81
C ILE A 114 7.87 -0.08 13.41
N ASP A 115 9.02 0.50 13.72
CA ASP A 115 10.13 -0.21 14.37
C ASP A 115 9.71 -0.83 15.73
N LYS A 116 8.74 -0.22 16.45
CA LYS A 116 8.19 -0.77 17.69
C LYS A 116 7.36 -2.06 17.48
N LEU A 117 6.97 -2.37 16.25
CA LEU A 117 6.19 -3.58 15.87
C LEU A 117 7.07 -4.80 15.56
N GLU A 118 8.40 -4.66 15.69
CA GLU A 118 9.34 -5.72 15.35
C GLU A 118 8.96 -7.02 16.08
N ASP A 119 9.05 -8.17 15.39
CA ASP A 119 8.66 -9.51 15.86
C ASP A 119 7.14 -9.79 15.93
N GLN A 120 6.25 -8.80 15.79
CA GLN A 120 4.81 -9.05 15.81
C GLN A 120 4.24 -9.38 14.43
N TYR A 121 4.81 -8.77 13.38
CA TYR A 121 4.38 -8.91 11.99
C TYR A 121 5.55 -9.30 11.08
N GLU A 122 5.24 -10.12 10.06
CA GLU A 122 6.19 -10.44 8.98
C GLU A 122 6.12 -9.39 7.87
N PHE A 123 4.91 -8.85 7.63
CA PHE A 123 4.64 -7.83 6.61
C PHE A 123 3.85 -6.65 7.18
N VAL A 124 4.22 -5.44 6.76
CA VAL A 124 3.43 -4.23 6.94
C VAL A 124 3.13 -3.65 5.56
N ILE A 125 1.85 -3.51 5.22
CA ILE A 125 1.38 -2.94 3.94
C ILE A 125 0.81 -1.56 4.22
N ILE A 126 1.36 -0.52 3.59
CA ILE A 126 0.92 0.87 3.80
C ILE A 126 0.19 1.36 2.54
N ASP A 127 -1.09 1.67 2.65
CA ASP A 127 -1.85 2.32 1.57
C ASP A 127 -1.62 3.83 1.60
N CYS A 128 -0.99 4.37 0.56
CA CYS A 128 -0.60 5.79 0.50
C CYS A 128 -1.64 6.64 -0.22
N PRO A 129 -1.79 7.93 0.17
CA PRO A 129 -2.61 8.88 -0.57
C PRO A 129 -2.08 9.07 -2.01
N PRO A 130 -2.92 9.62 -2.94
CA PRO A 130 -2.50 9.87 -4.31
C PRO A 130 -1.53 11.05 -4.47
N ALA A 131 -1.34 11.85 -3.42
CA ALA A 131 -0.45 13.00 -3.40
C ALA A 131 0.91 12.65 -2.76
N ILE A 132 1.97 13.31 -3.19
CA ILE A 132 3.29 13.21 -2.54
C ILE A 132 3.39 14.32 -1.49
N GLY A 133 2.70 14.12 -0.36
CA GLY A 133 2.78 14.96 0.83
C GLY A 133 3.59 14.31 1.95
N MET A 134 3.57 14.89 3.14
CA MET A 134 4.32 14.39 4.30
C MET A 134 3.89 12.98 4.73
N LEU A 135 2.62 12.62 4.57
CA LEU A 135 2.14 11.26 4.85
C LEU A 135 2.78 10.24 3.90
N THR A 136 2.83 10.53 2.59
CA THR A 136 3.51 9.66 1.61
C THR A 136 5.02 9.60 1.88
N VAL A 137 5.66 10.72 2.24
CA VAL A 137 7.08 10.75 2.60
C VAL A 137 7.34 9.87 3.83
N ASN A 138 6.51 9.95 4.88
CA ASN A 138 6.61 9.10 6.07
C ASN A 138 6.43 7.62 5.73
N ALA A 139 5.43 7.27 4.92
CA ALA A 139 5.21 5.90 4.49
C ALA A 139 6.43 5.33 3.76
N LEU A 140 6.98 6.07 2.79
CA LEU A 140 8.15 5.65 2.03
C LEU A 140 9.45 5.67 2.88
N ALA A 141 9.57 6.60 3.82
CA ALA A 141 10.71 6.63 4.75
C ALA A 141 10.71 5.42 5.71
N ALA A 142 9.54 4.88 6.02
CA ALA A 142 9.35 3.69 6.84
C ALA A 142 9.46 2.36 6.07
N SER A 143 9.52 2.39 4.73
CA SER A 143 9.38 1.19 3.90
C SER A 143 10.71 0.62 3.41
N ASP A 144 10.77 -0.71 3.28
CA ASP A 144 11.82 -1.40 2.54
C ASP A 144 11.55 -1.34 1.03
N TYR A 145 10.28 -1.42 0.65
CA TYR A 145 9.86 -1.47 -0.74
C TYR A 145 8.70 -0.54 -1.06
N VAL A 146 8.66 -0.07 -2.31
CA VAL A 146 7.48 0.55 -2.89
C VAL A 146 6.97 -0.31 -4.04
N LEU A 147 5.67 -0.61 -4.01
CA LEU A 147 4.92 -1.28 -5.06
C LEU A 147 3.98 -0.29 -5.72
N MET A 148 3.97 -0.25 -7.06
CA MET A 148 3.20 0.70 -7.84
C MET A 148 2.13 0.01 -8.68
N PRO A 149 0.85 0.05 -8.29
CA PRO A 149 -0.24 -0.39 -9.15
C PRO A 149 -0.49 0.62 -10.27
N LEU A 150 -0.45 0.17 -11.52
CA LEU A 150 -0.65 0.96 -12.72
C LEU A 150 -1.89 0.47 -13.49
N GLN A 151 -2.79 1.35 -13.85
CA GLN A 151 -3.80 1.00 -14.84
C GLN A 151 -3.16 0.92 -16.22
N ALA A 152 -3.52 -0.11 -17.00
CA ALA A 152 -3.05 -0.29 -18.36
C ALA A 152 -3.74 0.69 -19.35
N GLU A 153 -3.59 2.00 -19.10
CA GLU A 153 -4.09 3.12 -19.89
C GLU A 153 -2.94 4.00 -20.38
N TYR A 154 -3.11 4.71 -21.48
CA TYR A 154 -2.08 5.49 -22.17
C TYR A 154 -1.40 6.62 -21.33
N LEU A 155 -1.98 7.05 -20.20
CA LEU A 155 -1.51 8.21 -19.45
C LEU A 155 -0.70 7.95 -18.15
N PRO A 156 -0.31 6.74 -17.76
CA PRO A 156 0.43 6.52 -16.52
C PRO A 156 1.87 7.05 -16.55
N LEU A 157 2.51 7.11 -17.73
CA LEU A 157 3.97 7.36 -17.83
C LEU A 157 4.40 8.73 -17.29
N ARG A 158 3.62 9.78 -17.49
CA ARG A 158 3.96 11.11 -16.93
C ARG A 158 3.90 11.13 -15.40
N GLY A 159 2.86 10.55 -14.81
CA GLY A 159 2.74 10.42 -13.35
C GLY A 159 3.81 9.51 -12.77
N LEU A 160 4.19 8.46 -13.48
CA LEU A 160 5.26 7.55 -13.11
C LEU A 160 6.62 8.24 -13.06
N HIS A 161 7.00 8.99 -14.10
CA HIS A 161 8.27 9.73 -14.12
C HIS A 161 8.34 10.78 -13.00
N SER A 162 7.24 11.49 -12.74
CA SER A 162 7.15 12.43 -11.63
C SER A 162 7.37 11.72 -10.29
N PHE A 163 6.68 10.60 -10.06
CA PHE A 163 6.82 9.82 -8.85
C PHE A 163 8.25 9.29 -8.68
N LEU A 164 8.86 8.73 -9.73
CA LEU A 164 10.23 8.21 -9.68
C LEU A 164 11.27 9.29 -9.38
N HIS A 165 11.01 10.55 -9.78
CA HIS A 165 11.86 11.67 -9.40
C HIS A 165 11.79 11.93 -7.89
N HIS A 166 10.60 11.96 -7.29
CA HIS A 166 10.42 12.12 -5.85
C HIS A 166 10.96 10.91 -5.08
N PHE A 167 10.74 9.70 -5.60
CA PHE A 167 11.27 8.47 -5.03
C PHE A 167 12.80 8.53 -4.83
N LYS A 168 13.56 9.00 -5.84
CA LYS A 168 15.01 9.22 -5.71
C LYS A 168 15.38 10.21 -4.61
N SER A 169 14.55 11.21 -4.36
CA SER A 169 14.77 12.17 -3.27
C SER A 169 14.53 11.53 -1.91
N ILE A 170 13.50 10.69 -1.78
CA ILE A 170 13.17 9.96 -0.55
C ILE A 170 14.24 8.90 -0.24
N GLN A 171 14.86 8.28 -1.25
CA GLN A 171 15.99 7.37 -1.05
C GLN A 171 17.22 8.02 -0.37
N ARG A 172 17.31 9.35 -0.34
CA ARG A 172 18.35 10.06 0.43
C ARG A 172 18.05 10.03 1.94
N ILE A 173 16.77 9.96 2.31
CA ILE A 173 16.30 9.84 3.69
C ILE A 173 16.33 8.38 4.12
N ASN A 174 15.75 7.49 3.30
CA ASN A 174 15.73 6.04 3.52
C ASN A 174 16.52 5.33 2.42
N LYS A 175 17.78 5.00 2.72
CA LYS A 175 18.69 4.32 1.77
C LYS A 175 18.30 2.87 1.49
N LYS A 176 17.49 2.25 2.35
CA LYS A 176 17.02 0.87 2.17
C LYS A 176 15.85 0.78 1.18
N LEU A 177 15.13 1.89 0.97
CA LEU A 177 13.95 1.91 0.12
C LEU A 177 14.27 1.49 -1.32
N GLN A 178 13.62 0.45 -1.78
CA GLN A 178 13.77 -0.08 -3.14
C GLN A 178 12.43 -0.07 -3.89
N LEU A 179 12.51 0.10 -5.20
CA LEU A 179 11.37 -0.15 -6.08
C LEU A 179 11.18 -1.66 -6.19
N LEU A 180 10.10 -2.20 -5.62
CA LEU A 180 9.75 -3.62 -5.76
C LEU A 180 9.31 -3.91 -7.20
N GLY A 181 8.41 -3.08 -7.73
CA GLY A 181 7.98 -3.18 -9.11
C GLY A 181 6.62 -2.53 -9.38
N PHE A 182 6.14 -2.83 -10.59
CA PHE A 182 4.86 -2.35 -11.11
C PHE A 182 3.92 -3.53 -11.33
N VAL A 183 2.67 -3.43 -10.84
CA VAL A 183 1.61 -4.39 -11.14
C VAL A 183 0.54 -3.71 -11.98
N LEU A 184 0.18 -4.29 -13.12
CA LEU A 184 -0.91 -3.79 -13.95
C LEU A 184 -2.25 -4.14 -13.33
N THR A 185 -3.11 -3.14 -13.20
CA THR A 185 -4.48 -3.27 -12.69
C THR A 185 -5.51 -2.95 -13.76
N LYS A 186 -6.72 -3.47 -13.60
CA LYS A 186 -7.80 -3.33 -14.59
C LYS A 186 -7.37 -3.75 -15.99
N TYR A 187 -6.46 -4.71 -16.07
CA TYR A 187 -5.92 -5.21 -17.31
C TYR A 187 -6.95 -6.05 -18.09
N ASP A 188 -6.98 -5.86 -19.39
CA ASP A 188 -7.78 -6.65 -20.33
C ASP A 188 -6.92 -6.91 -21.59
N GLU A 189 -6.42 -8.12 -21.74
CA GLU A 189 -5.54 -8.53 -22.84
C GLU A 189 -6.17 -8.38 -24.23
N ARG A 190 -7.51 -8.33 -24.30
CA ARG A 190 -8.24 -8.13 -25.58
C ARG A 190 -8.12 -6.69 -26.09
N LYS A 191 -7.79 -5.75 -25.20
CA LYS A 191 -7.59 -4.34 -25.54
C LYS A 191 -6.18 -4.11 -26.08
N THR A 192 -6.06 -3.65 -27.32
CA THR A 192 -4.77 -3.34 -27.96
C THR A 192 -3.94 -2.37 -27.12
N MET A 193 -4.57 -1.31 -26.63
CA MET A 193 -3.91 -0.33 -25.77
C MET A 193 -3.29 -0.94 -24.50
N ASN A 194 -3.97 -1.93 -23.87
CA ASN A 194 -3.41 -2.56 -22.67
C ASN A 194 -2.15 -3.39 -23.00
N ARG A 195 -2.14 -4.05 -24.17
CA ARG A 195 -0.95 -4.79 -24.62
C ARG A 195 0.22 -3.85 -24.97
N GLU A 196 -0.09 -2.73 -25.63
CA GLU A 196 0.93 -1.72 -25.97
C GLU A 196 1.57 -1.13 -24.69
N VAL A 197 0.76 -0.74 -23.70
CA VAL A 197 1.25 -0.26 -22.40
C VAL A 197 2.08 -1.32 -21.68
N PHE A 198 1.66 -2.58 -21.71
CA PHE A 198 2.44 -3.67 -21.13
C PHE A 198 3.80 -3.79 -21.80
N GLN A 199 3.87 -3.82 -23.13
CA GLN A 199 5.11 -3.94 -23.89
C GLN A 199 6.06 -2.76 -23.65
N GLU A 200 5.54 -1.54 -23.55
CA GLU A 200 6.33 -0.35 -23.24
C GLU A 200 6.92 -0.43 -21.83
N LEU A 201 6.12 -0.80 -20.82
CA LEU A 201 6.61 -0.97 -19.46
C LEU A 201 7.60 -2.14 -19.34
N GLU A 202 7.38 -3.24 -20.05
CA GLU A 202 8.29 -4.38 -20.07
C GLU A 202 9.63 -3.99 -20.71
N HIS A 203 9.62 -3.20 -21.80
CA HIS A 203 10.81 -2.68 -22.44
C HIS A 203 11.60 -1.74 -21.50
N ASP A 204 10.91 -0.82 -20.82
CA ASP A 204 11.55 0.25 -20.02
C ASP A 204 11.99 -0.23 -18.64
N PHE A 205 11.24 -1.15 -18.02
CA PHE A 205 11.42 -1.56 -16.63
C PHE A 205 11.74 -3.05 -16.44
N GLY A 206 11.56 -3.88 -17.46
CA GLY A 206 11.95 -5.28 -17.46
C GLY A 206 11.47 -6.04 -16.22
N GLU A 207 12.39 -6.58 -15.44
CA GLU A 207 12.09 -7.38 -14.24
C GLU A 207 11.33 -6.63 -13.14
N LYS A 208 11.23 -5.29 -13.19
CA LYS A 208 10.41 -4.52 -12.26
C LYS A 208 8.92 -4.58 -12.60
N LEU A 209 8.54 -4.99 -13.80
CA LEU A 209 7.15 -5.27 -14.13
C LEU A 209 6.80 -6.69 -13.65
N PHE A 210 5.73 -6.80 -12.84
CA PHE A 210 5.19 -8.10 -12.45
C PHE A 210 4.53 -8.76 -13.67
N ARG A 211 4.69 -10.08 -13.78
CA ARG A 211 4.08 -10.86 -14.86
C ARG A 211 2.59 -11.04 -14.63
N THR A 212 2.21 -11.17 -13.37
CA THR A 212 0.81 -11.23 -12.96
C THR A 212 0.13 -9.88 -13.17
N HIS A 213 -1.08 -9.90 -13.74
CA HIS A 213 -1.91 -8.72 -13.96
C HIS A 213 -3.22 -8.88 -13.21
N ILE A 214 -3.70 -7.80 -12.60
CA ILE A 214 -5.00 -7.78 -11.96
C ILE A 214 -6.05 -7.40 -13.01
N ARG A 215 -6.86 -8.37 -13.42
CA ARG A 215 -7.92 -8.15 -14.40
C ARG A 215 -9.02 -7.22 -13.88
N SER A 216 -9.71 -6.56 -14.79
CA SER A 216 -10.92 -5.80 -14.44
C SER A 216 -11.99 -6.77 -13.92
N ASN A 217 -12.35 -6.64 -12.63
CA ASN A 217 -13.31 -7.54 -11.99
C ASN A 217 -14.23 -6.75 -11.04
N ILE A 218 -15.54 -6.81 -11.30
CA ILE A 218 -16.55 -6.12 -10.49
C ILE A 218 -16.63 -6.67 -9.05
N GLN A 219 -16.25 -7.92 -8.83
CA GLN A 219 -16.28 -8.53 -7.49
C GLN A 219 -15.32 -7.86 -6.51
N LEU A 220 -14.19 -7.29 -7.00
CA LEU A 220 -13.29 -6.50 -6.17
C LEU A 220 -13.99 -5.27 -5.58
N ALA A 221 -14.78 -4.55 -6.38
CA ALA A 221 -15.54 -3.40 -5.91
C ALA A 221 -16.66 -3.81 -4.96
N ARG A 222 -17.37 -4.92 -5.25
CA ARG A 222 -18.44 -5.46 -4.40
C ARG A 222 -17.91 -5.95 -3.05
N ALA A 223 -16.73 -6.56 -3.02
CA ALA A 223 -16.08 -6.97 -1.79
C ALA A 223 -15.84 -5.76 -0.88
N GLN A 224 -15.26 -4.68 -1.41
CA GLN A 224 -15.04 -3.42 -0.69
C GLN A 224 -16.34 -2.78 -0.23
N GLU A 225 -17.39 -2.75 -1.06
CA GLU A 225 -18.72 -2.27 -0.69
C GLU A 225 -19.31 -3.09 0.49
N SER A 226 -19.02 -4.40 0.51
CA SER A 226 -19.45 -5.32 1.57
C SER A 226 -18.57 -5.24 2.84
N GLY A 227 -17.50 -4.44 2.83
CA GLY A 227 -16.62 -4.26 3.97
C GLY A 227 -15.66 -5.42 4.19
N THR A 228 -15.16 -6.06 3.10
CA THR A 228 -14.26 -7.21 3.20
C THR A 228 -13.32 -7.29 1.99
N ASP A 229 -12.33 -8.18 2.05
CA ASP A 229 -11.44 -8.52 0.94
C ASP A 229 -12.10 -9.52 -0.04
N ILE A 230 -11.42 -9.75 -1.18
CA ILE A 230 -11.95 -10.58 -2.26
C ILE A 230 -12.02 -12.07 -1.87
N PHE A 231 -11.10 -12.58 -1.04
CA PHE A 231 -11.06 -14.00 -0.67
C PHE A 231 -12.20 -14.39 0.26
N ASN A 232 -12.60 -13.46 1.14
CA ASN A 232 -13.76 -13.64 2.01
C ASN A 232 -15.09 -13.35 1.29
N PHE A 233 -15.07 -12.61 0.17
CA PHE A 233 -16.26 -12.28 -0.61
C PHE A 233 -16.56 -13.31 -1.70
N ASP A 234 -15.57 -13.61 -2.56
CA ASP A 234 -15.68 -14.55 -3.69
C ASP A 234 -14.29 -15.10 -4.05
N ASP A 235 -13.87 -16.16 -3.35
CA ASP A 235 -12.57 -16.80 -3.46
C ASP A 235 -12.29 -17.47 -4.82
N ARG A 236 -13.34 -17.64 -5.65
CA ARG A 236 -13.26 -18.19 -7.00
C ARG A 236 -13.28 -17.15 -8.09
N SER A 237 -13.43 -15.90 -7.74
CA SER A 237 -13.42 -14.81 -8.71
C SER A 237 -12.05 -14.66 -9.39
N HIS A 238 -12.05 -14.10 -10.59
CA HIS A 238 -10.79 -13.73 -11.23
C HIS A 238 -9.92 -12.81 -10.38
N GLY A 239 -10.54 -11.91 -9.60
CA GLY A 239 -9.82 -11.03 -8.69
C GLY A 239 -9.09 -11.79 -7.58
N ALA A 240 -9.70 -12.82 -6.99
CA ALA A 240 -9.06 -13.66 -5.99
C ALA A 240 -7.89 -14.45 -6.58
N ILE A 241 -8.09 -15.05 -7.77
CA ILE A 241 -7.03 -15.79 -8.47
C ILE A 241 -5.85 -14.86 -8.76
N ASP A 242 -6.10 -13.69 -9.34
CA ASP A 242 -5.06 -12.74 -9.74
C ASP A 242 -4.24 -12.26 -8.52
N TYR A 243 -4.89 -11.94 -7.39
CA TYR A 243 -4.18 -11.52 -6.19
C TYR A 243 -3.45 -12.65 -5.49
N GLN A 244 -3.93 -13.90 -5.59
CA GLN A 244 -3.19 -15.06 -5.10
C GLN A 244 -1.90 -15.26 -5.92
N GLU A 245 -1.99 -15.31 -7.24
CA GLU A 245 -0.83 -15.43 -8.13
C GLU A 245 0.15 -14.27 -7.96
N PHE A 246 -0.38 -13.06 -7.76
CA PHE A 246 0.43 -11.87 -7.52
C PHE A 246 1.21 -11.96 -6.19
N SER A 247 0.58 -12.45 -5.11
CA SER A 247 1.27 -12.62 -3.83
C SER A 247 2.38 -13.67 -3.91
N GLU A 248 2.16 -14.77 -4.62
CA GLU A 248 3.16 -15.81 -4.85
C GLU A 248 4.37 -15.27 -5.66
N GLU A 249 4.11 -14.50 -6.73
CA GLU A 249 5.16 -13.83 -7.49
C GLU A 249 5.94 -12.84 -6.65
N LEU A 250 5.25 -12.05 -5.82
CA LEU A 250 5.85 -11.07 -4.91
C LEU A 250 6.77 -11.75 -3.90
N LEU A 251 6.30 -12.81 -3.24
CA LEU A 251 7.11 -13.57 -2.28
C LEU A 251 8.34 -14.17 -2.95
N SER A 252 8.20 -14.74 -4.16
CA SER A 252 9.33 -15.24 -4.94
C SER A 252 10.36 -14.15 -5.24
N LYS A 253 9.91 -12.96 -5.64
CA LYS A 253 10.80 -11.81 -5.88
C LYS A 253 11.53 -11.37 -4.61
N LEU A 254 10.86 -11.32 -3.47
CA LEU A 254 11.49 -10.93 -2.19
C LEU A 254 12.60 -11.90 -1.78
N LEU A 255 12.48 -13.21 -2.09
CA LEU A 255 13.53 -14.18 -1.83
C LEU A 255 14.77 -14.01 -2.72
N THR A 256 14.63 -13.40 -3.89
CA THR A 256 15.72 -13.20 -4.86
C THR A 256 16.42 -11.86 -4.74
N VAL A 257 15.82 -10.89 -4.02
CA VAL A 257 16.46 -9.59 -3.78
C VAL A 257 17.57 -9.77 -2.74
N PRO A 258 18.84 -9.40 -3.05
CA PRO A 258 19.90 -9.46 -2.05
C PRO A 258 19.55 -8.57 -0.85
N VAL A 259 19.60 -9.13 0.34
CA VAL A 259 19.56 -8.33 1.58
C VAL A 259 20.88 -7.59 1.65
N ASN A 260 20.87 -6.27 1.39
CA ASN A 260 22.05 -5.41 1.51
C ASN A 260 22.28 -4.95 2.96
#